data_2846c4571dad738982b224c02314e251
#
_entry.id   2846c4571dad738982b224c02314e251
#
_cell.length_a   1.000
_cell.length_b   1.000
_cell.length_c   1.000
_cell.angle_alpha   90.00
_cell.angle_beta   90.00
_cell.angle_gamma   90.00
#
_symmetry.space_group_name_H-M   'P 1'
#
loop_
_entity.id
_entity.type
_entity.pdbx_description
1 polymer ?
#
loop_
_entity_poly.entity_id
_entity_poly.type
_entity_poly.pdbx_seq_one_letter_code
_entity_poly.pdbx_strand_id
1 'polypeptide(L)'
;MPLEIQRIDTRQPDAQAAIAQLRAKLSPGGNVVSDAGRQKTLEVFGTPMAPTEVVERICSDVRTQGLDAVLRYTAQLDGAQLSANTLRVSADELASAHAHAAPAFLETIRRIRENVLRFQTAILHRDVQLDLSHGGSLRQRYLPLERVGICVPGGAAAYPSTVLMTAVPAQAAGVSQIVVV
;
A
#
# COMPACT_ATOMS: atom_id res chain seq x y z
N MET A 1 0.36 -26.24 -12.98
CA MET A 1 1.76 -26.57 -12.65
C MET A 1 1.82 -27.07 -11.22
N PRO A 2 2.49 -28.20 -10.92
CA PRO A 2 2.70 -28.60 -9.54
C PRO A 2 3.61 -27.56 -8.85
N LEU A 3 3.28 -27.23 -7.60
CA LEU A 3 4.09 -26.34 -6.77
C LEU A 3 5.41 -27.08 -6.43
N GLU A 4 6.55 -26.61 -6.92
CA GLU A 4 7.86 -27.04 -6.46
C GLU A 4 8.19 -26.35 -5.14
N ILE A 5 8.12 -27.10 -4.06
CA ILE A 5 8.49 -26.61 -2.73
C ILE A 5 9.90 -27.09 -2.42
N GLN A 6 10.83 -26.17 -2.24
CA GLN A 6 12.17 -26.48 -1.78
C GLN A 6 12.12 -27.04 -0.35
N ARG A 7 12.64 -28.24 -0.14
CA ARG A 7 12.74 -28.87 1.19
C ARG A 7 14.18 -28.86 1.65
N ILE A 8 14.41 -28.40 2.87
CA ILE A 8 15.73 -28.43 3.52
C ILE A 8 15.66 -29.42 4.69
N ASP A 9 16.40 -30.51 4.63
CA ASP A 9 16.51 -31.43 5.75
C ASP A 9 17.61 -30.94 6.70
N THR A 10 17.19 -30.47 7.88
CA THR A 10 18.09 -29.89 8.89
C THR A 10 19.13 -30.89 9.45
N ARG A 11 18.99 -32.16 9.17
CA ARG A 11 19.96 -33.22 9.56
C ARG A 11 21.13 -33.34 8.57
N GLN A 12 21.02 -32.68 7.42
CA GLN A 12 22.10 -32.70 6.42
C GLN A 12 23.18 -31.67 6.75
N PRO A 13 24.46 -31.96 6.46
CA PRO A 13 25.58 -31.05 6.80
C PRO A 13 25.51 -29.70 6.15
N ASP A 14 24.86 -29.57 4.98
CA ASP A 14 24.69 -28.33 4.19
C ASP A 14 23.44 -27.54 4.53
N ALA A 15 22.59 -28.04 5.44
CA ALA A 15 21.33 -27.40 5.79
C ALA A 15 21.52 -25.97 6.27
N GLN A 16 22.55 -25.68 7.07
CA GLN A 16 22.80 -24.31 7.57
C GLN A 16 23.18 -23.39 6.44
N ALA A 17 23.95 -23.83 5.46
CA ALA A 17 24.29 -23.04 4.28
C ALA A 17 23.05 -22.75 3.41
N ALA A 18 22.20 -23.77 3.19
CA ALA A 18 20.95 -23.63 2.46
C ALA A 18 19.97 -22.65 3.14
N ILE A 19 19.84 -22.72 4.48
CA ILE A 19 19.03 -21.78 5.26
C ILE A 19 19.60 -20.36 5.17
N ALA A 20 20.91 -20.19 5.28
CA ALA A 20 21.56 -18.89 5.16
C ALA A 20 21.33 -18.26 3.77
N GLN A 21 21.45 -19.04 2.70
CA GLN A 21 21.14 -18.60 1.34
C GLN A 21 19.67 -18.19 1.19
N LEU A 22 18.73 -18.97 1.74
CA LEU A 22 17.32 -18.65 1.70
C LEU A 22 17.02 -17.34 2.46
N ARG A 23 17.61 -17.18 3.66
CA ARG A 23 17.48 -15.94 4.44
C ARG A 23 18.05 -14.73 3.70
N ALA A 24 19.20 -14.87 3.06
CA ALA A 24 19.79 -13.79 2.26
C ALA A 24 18.88 -13.39 1.08
N LYS A 25 18.29 -14.37 0.39
CA LYS A 25 17.33 -14.11 -0.69
C LYS A 25 16.06 -13.41 -0.20
N LEU A 26 15.55 -13.76 0.98
CA LEU A 26 14.31 -13.24 1.57
C LEU A 26 14.53 -12.00 2.44
N SER A 27 15.78 -11.55 2.62
CA SER A 27 16.06 -10.32 3.37
C SER A 27 15.55 -9.09 2.62
N PRO A 28 15.22 -7.99 3.32
CA PRO A 28 14.81 -6.73 2.67
C PRO A 28 15.84 -6.16 1.69
N GLY A 29 17.14 -6.50 1.85
CA GLY A 29 18.21 -6.18 0.91
C GLY A 29 18.43 -7.26 -0.15
N GLY A 30 17.69 -8.36 -0.11
CA GLY A 30 17.78 -9.45 -1.09
C GLY A 30 17.09 -9.04 -2.38
N ASN A 31 17.86 -8.85 -3.43
CA ASN A 31 17.36 -8.55 -4.78
C ASN A 31 16.77 -9.81 -5.45
N VAL A 32 15.66 -10.31 -4.91
CA VAL A 32 14.91 -11.39 -5.56
C VAL A 32 14.07 -10.78 -6.69
N VAL A 33 14.66 -10.66 -7.85
CA VAL A 33 13.96 -10.22 -9.06
C VAL A 33 13.79 -11.43 -9.96
N SER A 34 12.55 -11.75 -10.34
CA SER A 34 12.29 -12.77 -11.36
C SER A 34 12.88 -12.36 -12.72
N ASP A 35 13.15 -13.31 -13.59
CA ASP A 35 13.64 -12.99 -14.94
C ASP A 35 12.66 -12.11 -15.70
N ALA A 36 11.35 -12.34 -15.53
CA ALA A 36 10.30 -11.47 -16.08
C ALA A 36 10.37 -10.03 -15.51
N GLY A 37 10.65 -9.89 -14.20
CA GLY A 37 10.83 -8.57 -13.57
C GLY A 37 12.07 -7.86 -14.11
N ARG A 38 13.18 -8.57 -14.31
CA ARG A 38 14.40 -8.00 -14.91
C ARG A 38 14.15 -7.53 -16.34
N GLN A 39 13.47 -8.37 -17.15
CA GLN A 39 13.11 -8.00 -18.51
C GLN A 39 12.22 -6.76 -18.53
N LYS A 40 11.21 -6.69 -17.68
CA LYS A 40 10.31 -5.53 -17.57
C LYS A 40 11.07 -4.26 -17.17
N THR A 41 11.99 -4.33 -16.24
CA THR A 41 12.79 -3.15 -15.86
C THR A 41 13.74 -2.72 -16.95
N LEU A 42 14.32 -3.66 -17.71
CA LEU A 42 15.14 -3.36 -18.89
C LEU A 42 14.33 -2.62 -19.97
N GLU A 43 13.11 -3.06 -20.24
CA GLU A 43 12.21 -2.43 -21.22
C GLU A 43 11.80 -1.00 -20.83
N VAL A 44 11.48 -0.79 -19.55
CA VAL A 44 10.96 0.50 -19.06
C VAL A 44 12.08 1.49 -18.74
N PHE A 45 13.18 1.03 -18.15
CA PHE A 45 14.24 1.90 -17.64
C PHE A 45 15.58 1.80 -18.39
N GLY A 46 15.67 0.89 -19.37
CA GLY A 46 16.88 0.66 -20.18
C GLY A 46 17.97 -0.14 -19.44
N THR A 47 17.75 -0.55 -18.20
CA THR A 47 18.68 -1.34 -17.38
C THR A 47 17.93 -2.21 -16.38
N PRO A 48 18.45 -3.41 -16.07
CA PRO A 48 17.88 -4.23 -15.01
C PRO A 48 18.03 -3.51 -13.66
N MET A 49 16.92 -3.37 -12.92
CA MET A 49 16.90 -2.66 -11.65
C MET A 49 16.29 -3.53 -10.54
N ALA A 50 16.78 -3.36 -9.32
CA ALA A 50 16.15 -3.94 -8.13
C ALA A 50 14.84 -3.19 -7.81
N PRO A 51 13.87 -3.84 -7.12
CA PRO A 51 12.59 -3.20 -6.78
C PRO A 51 12.74 -1.86 -6.05
N THR A 52 13.69 -1.76 -5.13
CA THR A 52 13.96 -0.50 -4.40
C THR A 52 14.42 0.61 -5.35
N GLU A 53 15.35 0.29 -6.28
CA GLU A 53 15.86 1.23 -7.28
C GLU A 53 14.75 1.72 -8.22
N VAL A 54 13.84 0.80 -8.61
CA VAL A 54 12.67 1.13 -9.43
C VAL A 54 11.78 2.15 -8.71
N VAL A 55 11.46 1.89 -7.43
CA VAL A 55 10.63 2.79 -6.64
C VAL A 55 11.31 4.15 -6.45
N GLU A 56 12.60 4.18 -6.11
CA GLU A 56 13.37 5.41 -5.97
C GLU A 56 13.38 6.21 -7.27
N ARG A 57 13.58 5.55 -8.41
CA ARG A 57 13.55 6.18 -9.72
C ARG A 57 12.19 6.77 -10.05
N ILE A 58 11.10 6.01 -9.89
CA ILE A 58 9.74 6.48 -10.12
C ILE A 58 9.44 7.68 -9.20
N CYS A 59 9.72 7.58 -7.91
CA CYS A 59 9.48 8.67 -6.96
C CYS A 59 10.29 9.94 -7.31
N SER A 60 11.54 9.79 -7.76
CA SER A 60 12.37 10.91 -8.19
C SER A 60 11.80 11.57 -9.45
N ASP A 61 11.43 10.77 -10.45
CA ASP A 61 10.87 11.29 -11.70
C ASP A 61 9.51 11.97 -11.46
N VAL A 62 8.64 11.39 -10.62
CA VAL A 62 7.36 12.03 -10.26
C VAL A 62 7.59 13.34 -9.50
N ARG A 63 8.60 13.41 -8.63
CA ARG A 63 8.93 14.64 -7.88
C ARG A 63 9.40 15.76 -8.81
N THR A 64 10.10 15.44 -9.88
CA THR A 64 10.67 16.41 -10.82
C THR A 64 9.79 16.73 -12.01
N GLN A 65 9.03 15.75 -12.53
CA GLN A 65 8.23 15.84 -13.76
C GLN A 65 6.71 15.84 -13.47
N GLY A 66 6.30 15.60 -12.22
CA GLY A 66 4.89 15.65 -11.81
C GLY A 66 4.02 14.65 -12.54
N LEU A 67 2.88 15.13 -13.03
CA LEU A 67 1.84 14.32 -13.67
C LEU A 67 2.33 13.60 -14.94
N ASP A 68 3.22 14.19 -15.70
CA ASP A 68 3.74 13.58 -16.94
C ASP A 68 4.49 12.27 -16.63
N ALA A 69 5.25 12.22 -15.55
CA ALA A 69 5.90 10.99 -15.11
C ALA A 69 4.86 9.93 -14.67
N VAL A 70 3.82 10.35 -13.92
CA VAL A 70 2.74 9.43 -13.51
C VAL A 70 2.08 8.80 -14.73
N LEU A 71 1.63 9.60 -15.70
CA LEU A 71 0.96 9.12 -16.89
C LEU A 71 1.86 8.20 -17.73
N ARG A 72 3.13 8.57 -17.88
CA ARG A 72 4.11 7.75 -18.57
C ARG A 72 4.29 6.38 -17.92
N TYR A 73 4.52 6.33 -16.60
CA TYR A 73 4.72 5.08 -15.89
C TYR A 73 3.45 4.23 -15.85
N THR A 74 2.27 4.83 -15.71
CA THR A 74 0.98 4.13 -15.81
C THR A 74 0.84 3.45 -17.18
N ALA A 75 1.19 4.14 -18.27
CA ALA A 75 1.16 3.55 -19.60
C ALA A 75 2.17 2.41 -19.77
N GLN A 76 3.40 2.57 -19.25
CA GLN A 76 4.49 1.60 -19.43
C GLN A 76 4.38 0.39 -18.51
N LEU A 77 3.98 0.59 -17.26
CA LEU A 77 3.96 -0.47 -16.24
C LEU A 77 2.61 -1.18 -16.19
N ASP A 78 1.51 -0.42 -16.26
CA ASP A 78 0.14 -0.94 -16.11
C ASP A 78 -0.58 -1.14 -17.44
N GLY A 79 -0.02 -0.60 -18.54
CA GLY A 79 -0.64 -0.65 -19.87
C GLY A 79 -1.89 0.23 -20.01
N ALA A 80 -2.17 1.10 -19.03
CA ALA A 80 -3.34 1.96 -19.01
C ALA A 80 -3.05 3.32 -19.64
N GLN A 81 -3.86 3.70 -20.64
CA GLN A 81 -3.76 5.02 -21.28
C GLN A 81 -4.65 6.02 -20.57
N LEU A 82 -4.05 6.79 -19.67
CA LEU A 82 -4.74 7.81 -18.89
C LEU A 82 -4.32 9.22 -19.32
N SER A 83 -5.15 10.19 -18.97
CA SER A 83 -4.91 11.62 -19.13
C SER A 83 -5.14 12.33 -17.78
N ALA A 84 -4.81 13.61 -17.70
CA ALA A 84 -5.09 14.41 -16.52
C ALA A 84 -6.59 14.38 -16.11
N ASN A 85 -7.47 14.28 -17.08
CA ASN A 85 -8.93 14.27 -16.87
C ASN A 85 -9.48 12.89 -16.50
N THR A 86 -8.79 11.81 -16.86
CA THR A 86 -9.23 10.42 -16.62
C THR A 86 -8.42 9.69 -15.55
N LEU A 87 -7.41 10.33 -14.99
CA LEU A 87 -6.60 9.76 -13.90
C LEU A 87 -7.43 9.51 -12.63
N ARG A 88 -8.39 10.39 -12.37
CA ARG A 88 -9.28 10.28 -11.20
C ARG A 88 -10.56 9.58 -11.59
N VAL A 89 -10.90 8.51 -10.87
CA VAL A 89 -12.21 7.86 -10.98
C VAL A 89 -13.31 8.87 -10.65
N SER A 90 -14.28 9.00 -11.53
CA SER A 90 -15.38 9.95 -11.39
C SER A 90 -16.42 9.49 -10.38
N ALA A 91 -17.24 10.43 -9.89
CA ALA A 91 -18.36 10.11 -9.01
C ALA A 91 -19.38 9.16 -9.66
N ASP A 92 -19.59 9.30 -10.98
CA ASP A 92 -20.53 8.47 -11.75
C ASP A 92 -20.02 7.03 -11.89
N GLU A 93 -18.71 6.84 -12.11
CA GLU A 93 -18.09 5.51 -12.12
C GLU A 93 -18.21 4.83 -10.76
N LEU A 94 -17.97 5.55 -9.67
CA LEU A 94 -18.15 5.02 -8.31
C LEU A 94 -19.62 4.67 -8.03
N ALA A 95 -20.56 5.52 -8.41
CA ALA A 95 -21.98 5.27 -8.27
C ALA A 95 -22.42 4.04 -9.09
N SER A 96 -21.94 3.93 -10.32
CA SER A 96 -22.20 2.78 -11.19
C SER A 96 -21.65 1.49 -10.59
N ALA A 97 -20.40 1.49 -10.12
CA ALA A 97 -19.80 0.33 -9.46
C ALA A 97 -20.59 -0.11 -8.21
N HIS A 98 -21.03 0.86 -7.41
CA HIS A 98 -21.87 0.60 -6.24
C HIS A 98 -23.24 -0.02 -6.64
N ALA A 99 -23.86 0.49 -7.70
CA ALA A 99 -25.16 -0.01 -8.17
C ALA A 99 -25.08 -1.45 -8.72
N HIS A 100 -23.95 -1.81 -9.33
CA HIS A 100 -23.73 -3.16 -9.86
C HIS A 100 -23.25 -4.19 -8.82
N ALA A 101 -22.83 -3.73 -7.64
CA ALA A 101 -22.36 -4.63 -6.60
C ALA A 101 -23.53 -5.42 -5.96
N ALA A 102 -23.29 -6.70 -5.68
CA ALA A 102 -24.30 -7.55 -5.06
C ALA A 102 -24.72 -6.99 -3.68
N PRO A 103 -26.04 -6.90 -3.38
CA PRO A 103 -26.52 -6.33 -2.11
C PRO A 103 -25.91 -6.99 -0.87
N ALA A 104 -25.80 -8.31 -0.87
CA ALA A 104 -25.21 -9.08 0.24
C ALA A 104 -23.71 -8.75 0.45
N PHE A 105 -22.97 -8.46 -0.64
CA PHE A 105 -21.59 -8.00 -0.55
C PHE A 105 -21.51 -6.61 0.09
N LEU A 106 -22.36 -5.67 -0.35
CA LEU A 106 -22.40 -4.32 0.21
C LEU A 106 -22.78 -4.33 1.70
N GLU A 107 -23.72 -5.17 2.10
CA GLU A 107 -24.10 -5.34 3.50
C GLU A 107 -22.92 -5.85 4.33
N THR A 108 -22.21 -6.85 3.82
CA THR A 108 -21.01 -7.40 4.48
C THR A 108 -19.94 -6.34 4.65
N ILE A 109 -19.63 -5.56 3.59
CA ILE A 109 -18.64 -4.48 3.64
C ILE A 109 -19.04 -3.40 4.65
N ARG A 110 -20.32 -3.00 4.70
CA ARG A 110 -20.83 -2.03 5.67
C ARG A 110 -20.65 -2.51 7.11
N ARG A 111 -21.00 -3.76 7.37
CA ARG A 111 -20.82 -4.37 8.70
C ARG A 111 -19.33 -4.42 9.12
N ILE A 112 -18.45 -4.83 8.21
CA ILE A 112 -17.00 -4.84 8.49
C ILE A 112 -16.52 -3.43 8.76
N ARG A 113 -16.89 -2.45 7.92
CA ARG A 113 -16.54 -1.04 8.10
C ARG A 113 -16.97 -0.51 9.47
N GLU A 114 -18.20 -0.80 9.89
CA GLU A 114 -18.73 -0.38 11.19
C GLU A 114 -17.93 -0.97 12.35
N ASN A 115 -17.60 -2.26 12.29
CA ASN A 115 -16.79 -2.92 13.31
C ASN A 115 -15.39 -2.31 13.41
N VAL A 116 -14.73 -2.08 12.27
CA VAL A 116 -13.41 -1.46 12.22
C VAL A 116 -13.48 -0.03 12.76
N LEU A 117 -14.47 0.77 12.32
CA LEU A 117 -14.64 2.15 12.78
C LEU A 117 -14.85 2.22 14.28
N ARG A 118 -15.73 1.38 14.83
CA ARG A 118 -16.01 1.29 16.27
C ARG A 118 -14.76 0.96 17.05
N PHE A 119 -14.00 -0.04 16.62
CA PHE A 119 -12.76 -0.43 17.27
C PHE A 119 -11.71 0.67 17.21
N GLN A 120 -11.47 1.23 16.03
CA GLN A 120 -10.47 2.28 15.82
C GLN A 120 -10.81 3.56 16.61
N THR A 121 -12.09 3.93 16.70
CA THR A 121 -12.53 5.05 17.54
C THR A 121 -12.28 4.79 19.02
N ALA A 122 -12.49 3.56 19.47
CA ALA A 122 -12.31 3.20 20.88
C ALA A 122 -10.84 3.24 21.35
N ILE A 123 -9.89 2.94 20.45
CA ILE A 123 -8.44 2.92 20.74
C ILE A 123 -7.73 4.24 20.41
N LEU A 124 -8.45 5.27 19.96
CA LEU A 124 -7.84 6.58 19.68
C LEU A 124 -7.16 7.13 20.94
N HIS A 125 -5.94 7.60 20.74
CA HIS A 125 -5.23 8.33 21.77
C HIS A 125 -5.93 9.66 22.07
N ARG A 126 -5.92 10.05 23.33
CA ARG A 126 -6.48 11.33 23.79
C ARG A 126 -5.36 12.25 24.23
N ASP A 127 -5.59 13.55 24.08
CA ASP A 127 -4.70 14.55 24.65
C ASP A 127 -4.53 14.31 26.14
N VAL A 128 -3.31 14.47 26.62
CA VAL A 128 -2.98 14.41 28.04
C VAL A 128 -2.40 15.75 28.44
N GLN A 129 -2.89 16.30 29.55
CA GLN A 129 -2.33 17.47 30.18
C GLN A 129 -2.00 17.15 31.64
N LEU A 130 -0.83 17.58 32.08
CA LEU A 130 -0.34 17.46 33.44
C LEU A 130 0.09 18.85 33.91
N ASP A 131 -0.53 19.35 34.97
CA ASP A 131 -0.10 20.57 35.64
C ASP A 131 0.97 20.22 36.67
N LEU A 132 2.05 21.01 36.70
CA LEU A 132 3.20 20.79 37.59
C LEU A 132 3.00 21.50 38.92
N SER A 133 3.46 20.88 40.02
CA SER A 133 3.29 21.38 41.40
C SER A 133 3.92 22.74 41.65
N HIS A 134 4.91 23.14 40.85
CA HIS A 134 5.63 24.42 40.98
C HIS A 134 5.31 25.43 39.86
N GLY A 135 4.18 25.24 39.20
CA GLY A 135 3.72 26.05 38.08
C GLY A 135 4.17 25.50 36.71
N GLY A 136 3.42 25.85 35.69
CA GLY A 136 3.58 25.32 34.31
C GLY A 136 2.76 24.07 34.10
N SER A 137 2.67 23.65 32.82
CA SER A 137 1.97 22.43 32.40
C SER A 137 2.71 21.72 31.27
N LEU A 138 2.56 20.40 31.22
CA LEU A 138 2.98 19.56 30.10
C LEU A 138 1.75 19.09 29.37
N ARG A 139 1.76 19.15 28.02
CA ARG A 139 0.65 18.67 27.20
C ARG A 139 1.18 17.83 26.05
N GLN A 140 0.63 16.62 25.91
CA GLN A 140 0.78 15.79 24.74
C GLN A 140 -0.50 15.87 23.91
N ARG A 141 -0.38 16.29 22.65
CA ARG A 141 -1.49 16.44 21.74
C ARG A 141 -1.44 15.41 20.63
N TYR A 142 -2.59 14.88 20.26
CA TYR A 142 -2.76 13.98 19.13
C TYR A 142 -3.60 14.67 18.06
N LEU A 143 -2.98 14.98 16.93
CA LEU A 143 -3.63 15.66 15.82
C LEU A 143 -3.71 14.72 14.62
N PRO A 144 -4.85 14.68 13.91
CA PRO A 144 -4.94 13.94 12.66
C PRO A 144 -4.00 14.54 11.61
N LEU A 145 -3.56 13.71 10.69
CA LEU A 145 -2.95 14.19 9.45
C LEU A 145 -4.03 14.88 8.61
N GLU A 146 -3.67 15.92 7.89
CA GLU A 146 -4.59 16.64 7.01
C GLU A 146 -4.97 15.78 5.80
N ARG A 147 -3.96 15.11 5.21
CA ARG A 147 -4.13 14.31 4.00
C ARG A 147 -3.31 13.03 4.08
N VAL A 148 -3.89 11.92 3.63
CA VAL A 148 -3.20 10.62 3.50
C VAL A 148 -3.45 10.02 2.12
N GLY A 149 -2.43 9.34 1.58
CA GLY A 149 -2.52 8.47 0.42
C GLY A 149 -2.54 7.00 0.86
N ILE A 150 -3.42 6.23 0.27
CA ILE A 150 -3.56 4.79 0.52
C ILE A 150 -3.23 4.08 -0.78
N CYS A 151 -2.16 3.29 -0.77
CA CYS A 151 -1.84 2.40 -1.88
C CYS A 151 -2.52 1.05 -1.65
N VAL A 152 -3.43 0.68 -2.56
CA VAL A 152 -4.11 -0.61 -2.54
C VAL A 152 -3.52 -1.49 -3.62
N PRO A 153 -2.97 -2.66 -3.28
CA PRO A 153 -2.44 -3.56 -4.30
C PRO A 153 -3.52 -3.91 -5.33
N GLY A 154 -3.16 -3.85 -6.61
CA GLY A 154 -4.03 -4.17 -7.73
C GLY A 154 -3.44 -5.28 -8.60
N GLY A 155 -4.08 -5.55 -9.73
CA GLY A 155 -3.62 -6.46 -10.78
C GLY A 155 -4.22 -7.86 -10.69
N ALA A 156 -3.70 -8.74 -9.85
CA ALA A 156 -4.15 -10.14 -9.81
C ALA A 156 -5.49 -10.35 -9.08
N ALA A 157 -5.83 -9.49 -8.12
CA ALA A 157 -7.07 -9.54 -7.35
C ALA A 157 -7.44 -8.17 -6.79
N ALA A 158 -8.71 -7.97 -6.45
CA ALA A 158 -9.16 -6.82 -5.68
C ALA A 158 -8.94 -7.07 -4.18
N TYR A 159 -8.50 -6.03 -3.46
CA TYR A 159 -8.23 -6.11 -2.02
C TYR A 159 -9.11 -5.14 -1.21
N PRO A 160 -10.44 -5.38 -1.13
CA PRO A 160 -11.35 -4.50 -0.39
C PRO A 160 -11.01 -4.42 1.10
N SER A 161 -10.42 -5.47 1.66
CA SER A 161 -9.94 -5.48 3.05
C SER A 161 -8.85 -4.45 3.29
N THR A 162 -7.92 -4.25 2.35
CA THR A 162 -6.86 -3.23 2.47
C THR A 162 -7.48 -1.83 2.54
N VAL A 163 -8.48 -1.53 1.69
CA VAL A 163 -9.21 -0.25 1.75
C VAL A 163 -9.84 -0.05 3.12
N LEU A 164 -10.56 -1.05 3.63
CA LEU A 164 -11.23 -0.96 4.92
C LEU A 164 -10.24 -0.80 6.09
N MET A 165 -9.14 -1.55 6.06
CA MET A 165 -8.14 -1.54 7.15
C MET A 165 -7.23 -0.30 7.14
N THR A 166 -7.26 0.50 6.10
CA THR A 166 -6.46 1.72 5.99
C THR A 166 -7.31 2.99 5.99
N ALA A 167 -8.37 3.05 5.17
CA ALA A 167 -9.23 4.23 5.09
C ALA A 167 -10.09 4.44 6.34
N VAL A 168 -10.63 3.36 6.93
CA VAL A 168 -11.49 3.48 8.11
C VAL A 168 -10.73 3.95 9.35
N PRO A 169 -9.52 3.45 9.66
CA PRO A 169 -8.67 4.05 10.70
C PRO A 169 -8.35 5.53 10.46
N ALA A 170 -8.06 5.92 9.21
CA ALA A 170 -7.83 7.32 8.88
C ALA A 170 -9.08 8.18 9.13
N GLN A 171 -10.28 7.69 8.78
CA GLN A 171 -11.55 8.34 9.10
C GLN A 171 -11.77 8.46 10.62
N ALA A 172 -11.51 7.38 11.38
CA ALA A 172 -11.62 7.38 12.83
C ALA A 172 -10.70 8.42 13.48
N ALA A 173 -9.50 8.59 12.94
CA ALA A 173 -8.51 9.57 13.40
C ALA A 173 -8.87 11.02 13.02
N GLY A 174 -9.88 11.25 12.17
CA GLY A 174 -10.30 12.59 11.74
C GLY A 174 -9.52 13.15 10.55
N VAL A 175 -8.88 12.29 9.74
CA VAL A 175 -8.21 12.72 8.51
C VAL A 175 -9.24 13.27 7.53
N SER A 176 -9.04 14.52 7.07
CA SER A 176 -10.02 15.21 6.23
C SER A 176 -9.95 14.84 4.75
N GLN A 177 -8.77 14.45 4.26
CA GLN A 177 -8.56 14.10 2.86
C GLN A 177 -7.89 12.72 2.74
N ILE A 178 -8.60 11.78 2.15
CA ILE A 178 -8.11 10.42 1.91
C ILE A 178 -8.13 10.16 0.41
N VAL A 179 -6.97 9.84 -0.15
CA VAL A 179 -6.79 9.46 -1.55
C VAL A 179 -6.46 7.98 -1.60
N VAL A 180 -7.16 7.22 -2.43
CA VAL A 180 -6.91 5.79 -2.66
C VAL A 180 -6.36 5.61 -4.07
N VAL A 181 -5.26 4.88 -4.19
CA VAL A 181 -4.59 4.56 -5.47
C VAL A 181 -4.25 3.09 -5.54
#